data_b399dbb8b15046e5cf986c31f86a68f4
#
_entry.id   b399dbb8b15046e5cf986c31f86a68f4
#
_cell.length_a   1.000
_cell.length_b   1.000
_cell.length_c   1.000
_cell.angle_alpha   90.00
_cell.angle_beta   90.00
_cell.angle_gamma   90.00
#
_symmetry.space_group_name_H-M   'P 1'
#
loop_
_entity.id
_entity.type
_entity.pdbx_description
1 polymer ?
#
loop_
_entity_poly.entity_id
_entity_poly.type
_entity_poly.pdbx_seq_one_letter_code
_entity_poly.pdbx_strand_id
1 'polypeptide(L)'
;MNSRVFHEGYDVIVCGAGHAGCEAALAAARMGASTLLLTGNLDTIAQMSCNPAIGGQAKGQIVREIDALGGEMAINTDCTAIQFRLLNESKGLSVQSPRAQCDKKAYQFRLKHSLELQPNLLPFQATVTGLIFEGARVVGVRTNLDLEFRGRTVIVTTGTFLRGLMHIGQNKNEGGRLGDFSAKTLSASFLEAGIELQRLKTGTPPRLLGRSLDFTKMTEQKGDKEVTRFAFHDTRDVEPLFHVEQTGEQRLGWAADSNQISCWMTYTTERTAELVRANLHRSAMYSGEIEGIGPRYCPSIEDKFVRFADKPRHLLFLEPEGRSTNEYYVNGLSTSLPFEIQREMVHSVPGLENAVLLRPAYAVEYDFAPPTQLFPSLESKKVENLFFAGQINGTSGYEEAACQGLLAGVNAANKARGAAPLIIGRHEGYTGVLVDDLVTKGTTEPYRMFTSRAEHRLLFNHGSAEFRLAHHARTHGLLTPSRLARIEDKRTAVLKWVAFFENSRIEGGRGTWGDAIRRATTGNAAPVQYPSEFLILSQAIQEEVIYRISYAGYLAREERQIAKLAQIEKIKIPQYIDYKSVRGLRRESAIKLDIVKPQTLGQASRISGVNPSDISLLMIVISATRA
;
A
#
# COMPACT_ATOMS: atom_id res chain seq x y z
N MET A 1 25.64 -32.59 -10.05
CA MET A 1 25.36 -31.88 -11.33
C MET A 1 25.75 -30.43 -11.11
N ASN A 2 26.66 -29.88 -11.94
CA ASN A 2 27.09 -28.49 -11.78
C ASN A 2 25.94 -27.57 -12.13
N SER A 3 25.40 -26.86 -11.12
CA SER A 3 24.45 -25.79 -11.32
C SER A 3 25.09 -24.72 -12.22
N ARG A 4 24.52 -24.49 -13.39
CA ARG A 4 25.02 -23.45 -14.31
C ARG A 4 24.60 -22.10 -13.71
N VAL A 5 25.58 -21.36 -13.22
CA VAL A 5 25.40 -19.95 -12.81
C VAL A 5 25.05 -19.15 -14.06
N PHE A 6 23.86 -18.61 -14.16
CA PHE A 6 23.37 -17.93 -15.36
C PHE A 6 23.93 -16.50 -15.52
N HIS A 7 24.48 -15.90 -14.46
CA HIS A 7 25.17 -14.59 -14.47
C HIS A 7 26.07 -14.45 -13.24
N GLU A 8 27.17 -13.71 -13.36
CA GLU A 8 28.14 -13.46 -12.28
C GLU A 8 27.62 -12.49 -11.18
N GLY A 9 26.38 -12.70 -10.70
CA GLY A 9 25.83 -12.02 -9.55
C GLY A 9 25.05 -10.73 -9.87
N TYR A 10 23.91 -10.58 -9.18
CA TYR A 10 23.07 -9.39 -9.19
C TYR A 10 23.34 -8.54 -7.95
N ASP A 11 23.07 -7.23 -8.03
CA ASP A 11 23.04 -6.39 -6.83
C ASP A 11 21.80 -6.69 -5.99
N VAL A 12 20.65 -6.88 -6.66
CA VAL A 12 19.36 -7.10 -6.01
C VAL A 12 18.61 -8.25 -6.68
N ILE A 13 18.13 -9.22 -5.90
CA ILE A 13 17.20 -10.25 -6.36
C ILE A 13 15.85 -10.02 -5.69
N VAL A 14 14.77 -9.92 -6.48
CA VAL A 14 13.40 -9.75 -6.00
C VAL A 14 12.59 -11.02 -6.25
N CYS A 15 11.99 -11.59 -5.20
CA CYS A 15 11.24 -12.83 -5.25
C CYS A 15 9.73 -12.54 -5.19
N GLY A 16 9.04 -12.61 -6.32
CA GLY A 16 7.64 -12.30 -6.52
C GLY A 16 7.40 -11.00 -7.27
N ALA A 17 6.48 -11.01 -8.24
CA ALA A 17 6.13 -9.86 -9.07
C ALA A 17 4.69 -9.36 -8.80
N GLY A 18 4.27 -9.35 -7.52
CA GLY A 18 3.12 -8.59 -7.06
C GLY A 18 3.44 -7.08 -6.99
N HIS A 19 2.53 -6.26 -6.47
CA HIS A 19 2.73 -4.82 -6.36
C HIS A 19 4.02 -4.44 -5.61
N ALA A 20 4.35 -5.16 -4.53
CA ALA A 20 5.59 -4.94 -3.79
C ALA A 20 6.83 -5.27 -4.63
N GLY A 21 6.83 -6.42 -5.32
CA GLY A 21 7.97 -6.84 -6.11
C GLY A 21 8.21 -5.96 -7.33
N CYS A 22 7.16 -5.50 -7.99
CA CYS A 22 7.26 -4.57 -9.11
C CYS A 22 7.90 -3.24 -8.70
N GLU A 23 7.41 -2.63 -7.62
CA GLU A 23 7.97 -1.37 -7.11
C GLU A 23 9.41 -1.54 -6.62
N ALA A 24 9.72 -2.68 -5.95
CA ALA A 24 11.07 -2.97 -5.47
C ALA A 24 12.07 -3.11 -6.64
N ALA A 25 11.68 -3.87 -7.67
CA ALA A 25 12.52 -4.10 -8.83
C ALA A 25 12.76 -2.82 -9.65
N LEU A 26 11.69 -2.05 -9.90
CA LEU A 26 11.80 -0.78 -10.60
C LEU A 26 12.65 0.24 -9.83
N ALA A 27 12.44 0.37 -8.53
CA ALA A 27 13.22 1.29 -7.70
C ALA A 27 14.72 0.94 -7.71
N ALA A 28 15.07 -0.33 -7.48
CA ALA A 28 16.46 -0.77 -7.49
C ALA A 28 17.12 -0.56 -8.86
N ALA A 29 16.45 -0.95 -9.95
CA ALA A 29 16.98 -0.82 -11.30
C ALA A 29 17.14 0.63 -11.75
N ARG A 30 16.20 1.52 -11.42
CA ARG A 30 16.26 2.97 -11.67
C ARG A 30 17.41 3.64 -10.94
N MET A 31 17.81 3.11 -9.79
CA MET A 31 19.03 3.53 -9.07
C MET A 31 20.32 2.97 -9.65
N GLY A 32 20.27 2.21 -10.76
CA GLY A 32 21.41 1.63 -11.45
C GLY A 32 21.85 0.27 -10.92
N ALA A 33 21.13 -0.35 -9.98
CA ALA A 33 21.46 -1.69 -9.49
C ALA A 33 21.10 -2.76 -10.50
N SER A 34 22.00 -3.72 -10.76
CA SER A 34 21.70 -4.93 -11.54
C SER A 34 20.66 -5.76 -10.78
N THR A 35 19.44 -5.86 -11.32
CA THR A 35 18.27 -6.39 -10.62
C THR A 35 17.66 -7.58 -11.36
N LEU A 36 17.43 -8.67 -10.63
CA LEU A 36 16.68 -9.85 -11.10
C LEU A 36 15.30 -9.89 -10.42
N LEU A 37 14.23 -9.95 -11.21
CA LEU A 37 12.87 -10.16 -10.70
C LEU A 37 12.40 -11.57 -11.05
N LEU A 38 12.23 -12.41 -10.05
CA LEU A 38 11.74 -13.79 -10.19
C LEU A 38 10.24 -13.87 -9.90
N THR A 39 9.48 -14.48 -10.80
CA THR A 39 8.05 -14.74 -10.60
C THR A 39 7.66 -16.09 -11.18
N GLY A 40 6.72 -16.78 -10.55
CA GLY A 40 6.21 -18.05 -11.06
C GLY A 40 5.42 -17.93 -12.36
N ASN A 41 4.90 -16.73 -12.68
CA ASN A 41 4.16 -16.49 -13.92
C ASN A 41 4.28 -15.03 -14.34
N LEU A 42 4.90 -14.78 -15.51
CA LEU A 42 5.06 -13.45 -16.09
C LEU A 42 3.75 -12.83 -16.58
N ASP A 43 2.72 -13.65 -16.86
CA ASP A 43 1.42 -13.17 -17.34
C ASP A 43 0.48 -12.74 -16.20
N THR A 44 0.92 -12.88 -14.95
CA THR A 44 0.16 -12.48 -13.76
C THR A 44 0.87 -11.43 -12.90
N ILE A 45 1.83 -10.72 -13.47
CA ILE A 45 2.52 -9.59 -12.84
C ILE A 45 1.49 -8.58 -12.34
N ALA A 46 1.65 -8.09 -11.10
CA ALA A 46 0.79 -7.10 -10.43
C ALA A 46 -0.71 -7.38 -10.54
N GLN A 47 -1.11 -8.65 -10.59
CA GLN A 47 -2.51 -9.01 -10.71
C GLN A 47 -3.33 -8.55 -9.49
N MET A 48 -4.38 -7.80 -9.74
CA MET A 48 -5.36 -7.40 -8.73
C MET A 48 -6.27 -8.58 -8.38
N SER A 49 -5.87 -9.37 -7.39
CA SER A 49 -6.60 -10.59 -6.96
C SER A 49 -7.88 -10.26 -6.21
N CYS A 50 -7.90 -9.13 -5.51
CA CYS A 50 -9.06 -8.58 -4.83
C CYS A 50 -9.78 -7.59 -5.75
N ASN A 51 -10.34 -6.49 -5.23
CA ASN A 51 -11.01 -5.48 -6.05
C ASN A 51 -10.05 -4.82 -7.05
N PRO A 52 -10.51 -4.52 -8.27
CA PRO A 52 -9.69 -3.85 -9.28
C PRO A 52 -9.65 -2.33 -9.06
N ALA A 53 -9.25 -1.90 -7.87
CA ALA A 53 -9.22 -0.50 -7.49
C ALA A 53 -7.99 -0.14 -6.69
N ILE A 54 -7.48 1.07 -6.91
CA ILE A 54 -6.35 1.67 -6.22
C ILE A 54 -6.82 2.93 -5.49
N GLY A 55 -6.25 3.18 -4.31
CA GLY A 55 -6.54 4.36 -3.51
C GLY A 55 -7.67 4.18 -2.50
N GLY A 56 -8.24 5.30 -2.07
CA GLY A 56 -9.18 5.37 -0.95
C GLY A 56 -8.55 5.93 0.30
N GLN A 57 -9.30 5.99 1.41
CA GLN A 57 -8.88 6.65 2.66
C GLN A 57 -7.49 6.20 3.14
N ALA A 58 -6.58 7.15 3.32
CA ALA A 58 -5.16 6.99 3.59
C ALA A 58 -4.36 6.31 2.46
N LYS A 59 -4.97 5.44 1.68
CA LYS A 59 -4.32 4.69 0.60
C LYS A 59 -4.01 5.57 -0.61
N GLY A 60 -4.94 6.46 -0.98
CA GLY A 60 -4.71 7.43 -2.05
C GLY A 60 -3.53 8.35 -1.72
N GLN A 61 -3.36 8.73 -0.45
CA GLN A 61 -2.20 9.48 0.01
C GLN A 61 -0.90 8.66 -0.13
N ILE A 62 -0.93 7.36 0.23
CA ILE A 62 0.24 6.47 0.05
C ILE A 62 0.62 6.37 -1.43
N VAL A 63 -0.33 6.23 -2.35
CA VAL A 63 -0.04 6.19 -3.79
C VAL A 63 0.63 7.48 -4.27
N ARG A 64 0.17 8.63 -3.76
CA ARG A 64 0.82 9.93 -4.04
C ARG A 64 2.23 10.01 -3.44
N GLU A 65 2.46 9.40 -2.27
CA GLU A 65 3.80 9.32 -1.67
C GLU A 65 4.72 8.37 -2.46
N ILE A 66 4.20 7.26 -2.99
CA ILE A 66 4.92 6.38 -3.91
C ILE A 66 5.35 7.15 -5.16
N ASP A 67 4.46 7.93 -5.76
CA ASP A 67 4.78 8.78 -6.93
C ASP A 67 5.84 9.85 -6.61
N ALA A 68 5.71 10.50 -5.46
CA ALA A 68 6.68 11.51 -5.00
C ALA A 68 8.10 10.94 -4.81
N LEU A 69 8.21 9.64 -4.60
CA LEU A 69 9.46 8.88 -4.49
C LEU A 69 9.86 8.17 -5.80
N GLY A 70 9.16 8.43 -6.91
CA GLY A 70 9.50 7.87 -8.22
C GLY A 70 8.97 6.46 -8.49
N GLY A 71 7.97 5.99 -7.72
CA GLY A 71 7.31 4.70 -7.97
C GLY A 71 6.37 4.74 -9.17
N GLU A 72 5.90 3.56 -9.59
CA GLU A 72 5.15 3.35 -10.84
C GLU A 72 3.64 3.25 -10.62
N MET A 73 3.18 2.90 -9.42
CA MET A 73 1.76 2.59 -9.16
C MET A 73 0.82 3.74 -9.53
N ALA A 74 1.18 4.98 -9.24
CA ALA A 74 0.37 6.16 -9.55
C ALA A 74 0.18 6.33 -11.06
N ILE A 75 1.28 6.28 -11.81
CA ILE A 75 1.29 6.41 -13.28
C ILE A 75 0.52 5.27 -13.91
N ASN A 76 0.78 4.03 -13.46
CA ASN A 76 0.09 2.85 -13.96
C ASN A 76 -1.42 2.91 -13.72
N THR A 77 -1.82 3.41 -12.56
CA THR A 77 -3.24 3.63 -12.20
C THR A 77 -3.87 4.68 -13.10
N ASP A 78 -3.27 5.85 -13.24
CA ASP A 78 -3.81 6.95 -14.05
C ASP A 78 -3.94 6.57 -15.53
N CYS A 79 -3.02 5.74 -16.06
CA CYS A 79 -3.05 5.26 -17.44
C CYS A 79 -4.09 4.16 -17.69
N THR A 80 -4.55 3.44 -16.67
CA THR A 80 -5.39 2.25 -16.82
C THR A 80 -6.72 2.32 -16.07
N ALA A 81 -6.99 3.43 -15.40
CA ALA A 81 -8.22 3.64 -14.67
C ALA A 81 -9.43 3.74 -15.63
N ILE A 82 -10.55 3.19 -15.20
CA ILE A 82 -11.84 3.24 -15.89
C ILE A 82 -12.86 4.09 -15.15
N GLN A 83 -12.56 4.47 -13.90
CA GLN A 83 -13.37 5.41 -13.13
C GLN A 83 -12.50 6.06 -12.04
N PHE A 84 -12.72 7.37 -11.81
CA PHE A 84 -12.07 8.13 -10.74
C PHE A 84 -13.10 8.68 -9.76
N ARG A 85 -12.73 8.72 -8.49
CA ARG A 85 -13.49 9.36 -7.42
C ARG A 85 -12.59 9.98 -6.37
N LEU A 86 -12.95 11.18 -5.91
CA LEU A 86 -12.35 11.80 -4.74
C LEU A 86 -13.22 11.47 -3.51
N LEU A 87 -12.71 10.63 -2.62
CA LEU A 87 -13.42 10.26 -1.41
C LEU A 87 -13.28 11.33 -0.33
N ASN A 88 -14.31 11.48 0.51
CA ASN A 88 -14.36 12.48 1.59
C ASN A 88 -14.30 13.94 1.11
N GLU A 89 -14.76 14.24 -0.08
CA GLU A 89 -14.78 15.61 -0.64
C GLU A 89 -15.43 16.61 0.32
N SER A 90 -16.53 16.24 0.97
CA SER A 90 -17.26 17.09 1.95
C SER A 90 -16.61 17.18 3.34
N LYS A 91 -15.53 16.42 3.63
CA LYS A 91 -14.94 16.33 4.98
C LYS A 91 -13.67 17.14 5.17
N GLY A 92 -13.29 17.93 4.19
CA GLY A 92 -12.11 18.79 4.22
C GLY A 92 -10.85 18.17 3.60
N LEU A 93 -9.97 19.04 3.13
CA LEU A 93 -8.81 18.73 2.27
C LEU A 93 -7.82 17.72 2.89
N SER A 94 -7.67 17.70 4.21
CA SER A 94 -6.70 16.81 4.90
C SER A 94 -7.06 15.31 4.83
N VAL A 95 -8.34 14.99 4.58
CA VAL A 95 -8.83 13.60 4.53
C VAL A 95 -9.42 13.20 3.18
N GLN A 96 -9.45 14.14 2.23
CA GLN A 96 -9.77 13.84 0.85
C GLN A 96 -8.76 12.85 0.29
N SER A 97 -9.24 11.86 -0.46
CA SER A 97 -8.39 10.79 -0.94
C SER A 97 -8.84 10.29 -2.30
N PRO A 98 -7.97 10.33 -3.32
CA PRO A 98 -8.30 9.81 -4.64
C PRO A 98 -8.47 8.29 -4.59
N ARG A 99 -9.40 7.79 -5.40
CA ARG A 99 -9.64 6.38 -5.67
C ARG A 99 -9.92 6.19 -7.15
N ALA A 100 -9.31 5.19 -7.75
CA ALA A 100 -9.59 4.79 -9.13
C ALA A 100 -10.00 3.34 -9.20
N GLN A 101 -11.00 3.06 -10.03
CA GLN A 101 -11.31 1.74 -10.53
C GLN A 101 -10.44 1.52 -11.76
N CYS A 102 -9.74 0.38 -11.86
CA CYS A 102 -8.80 0.10 -12.93
C CYS A 102 -9.33 -0.98 -13.89
N ASP A 103 -8.96 -0.91 -15.15
CA ASP A 103 -8.98 -2.05 -16.04
C ASP A 103 -7.88 -3.02 -15.59
N LYS A 104 -8.28 -4.12 -15.01
CA LYS A 104 -7.38 -5.09 -14.38
C LYS A 104 -6.34 -5.67 -15.35
N LYS A 105 -6.75 -5.92 -16.61
CA LYS A 105 -5.85 -6.49 -17.61
C LYS A 105 -4.93 -5.43 -18.20
N ALA A 106 -5.43 -4.24 -18.48
CA ALA A 106 -4.61 -3.12 -18.91
C ALA A 106 -3.56 -2.76 -17.85
N TYR A 107 -3.94 -2.75 -16.55
CA TYR A 107 -3.05 -2.50 -15.43
C TYR A 107 -1.89 -3.51 -15.37
N GLN A 108 -2.19 -4.80 -15.46
CA GLN A 108 -1.20 -5.87 -15.49
C GLN A 108 -0.26 -5.74 -16.68
N PHE A 109 -0.83 -5.59 -17.87
CA PHE A 109 -0.09 -5.58 -19.13
C PHE A 109 0.86 -4.38 -19.20
N ARG A 110 0.37 -3.19 -18.83
CA ARG A 110 1.20 -1.98 -18.81
C ARG A 110 2.35 -2.11 -17.80
N LEU A 111 2.10 -2.62 -16.59
CA LEU A 111 3.16 -2.74 -15.60
C LEU A 111 4.19 -3.82 -15.98
N LYS A 112 3.75 -4.95 -16.57
CA LYS A 112 4.65 -5.94 -17.16
C LYS A 112 5.57 -5.29 -18.18
N HIS A 113 5.01 -4.52 -19.10
CA HIS A 113 5.76 -3.83 -20.13
C HIS A 113 6.77 -2.82 -19.56
N SER A 114 6.37 -2.04 -18.53
CA SER A 114 7.30 -1.14 -17.84
C SER A 114 8.51 -1.87 -17.22
N LEU A 115 8.29 -3.08 -16.69
CA LEU A 115 9.37 -3.92 -16.16
C LEU A 115 10.29 -4.47 -17.25
N GLU A 116 9.71 -4.90 -18.38
CA GLU A 116 10.45 -5.46 -19.51
C GLU A 116 11.37 -4.42 -20.19
N LEU A 117 10.94 -3.17 -20.23
CA LEU A 117 11.71 -2.07 -20.82
C LEU A 117 12.69 -1.40 -19.85
N GLN A 118 12.60 -1.68 -18.55
CA GLN A 118 13.44 -1.01 -17.56
C GLN A 118 14.91 -1.47 -17.71
N PRO A 119 15.86 -0.56 -18.01
CA PRO A 119 17.30 -0.90 -17.98
C PRO A 119 17.72 -1.41 -16.60
N ASN A 120 18.72 -2.30 -16.59
CA ASN A 120 19.25 -2.97 -15.39
C ASN A 120 18.27 -3.92 -14.69
N LEU A 121 17.13 -4.25 -15.31
CA LEU A 121 16.13 -5.17 -14.76
C LEU A 121 15.94 -6.36 -15.70
N LEU A 122 16.06 -7.57 -15.15
CA LEU A 122 15.73 -8.82 -15.83
C LEU A 122 14.53 -9.49 -15.14
N PRO A 123 13.32 -9.45 -15.72
CA PRO A 123 12.24 -10.32 -15.28
C PRO A 123 12.46 -11.74 -15.79
N PHE A 124 12.34 -12.74 -14.88
CA PHE A 124 12.56 -14.13 -15.21
C PHE A 124 11.49 -15.03 -14.58
N GLN A 125 10.93 -15.95 -15.37
CA GLN A 125 9.92 -16.86 -14.88
C GLN A 125 10.53 -18.07 -14.18
N ALA A 126 10.49 -18.06 -12.86
CA ALA A 126 10.81 -19.19 -12.00
C ALA A 126 10.19 -19.00 -10.62
N THR A 127 9.85 -20.10 -9.95
CA THR A 127 9.41 -20.08 -8.55
C THR A 127 10.63 -20.26 -7.64
N VAL A 128 10.81 -19.33 -6.70
CA VAL A 128 11.85 -19.45 -5.68
C VAL A 128 11.45 -20.54 -4.68
N THR A 129 12.32 -21.52 -4.48
CA THR A 129 12.12 -22.68 -3.62
C THR A 129 12.95 -22.65 -2.35
N GLY A 130 14.00 -21.81 -2.30
CA GLY A 130 14.87 -21.69 -1.14
C GLY A 130 15.82 -20.52 -1.23
N LEU A 131 16.41 -20.15 -0.10
CA LEU A 131 17.47 -19.14 0.01
C LEU A 131 18.84 -19.80 0.09
N ILE A 132 19.88 -19.09 -0.34
CA ILE A 132 21.27 -19.51 -0.23
C ILE A 132 21.96 -18.61 0.80
N PHE A 133 22.60 -19.23 1.79
CA PHE A 133 23.23 -18.51 2.89
C PHE A 133 24.76 -18.71 2.88
N GLU A 134 25.47 -17.68 3.33
CA GLU A 134 26.88 -17.72 3.74
C GLU A 134 26.97 -17.13 5.14
N GLY A 135 27.08 -18.00 6.14
CA GLY A 135 26.97 -17.62 7.54
C GLY A 135 25.59 -17.02 7.84
N ALA A 136 25.56 -15.84 8.43
CA ALA A 136 24.33 -15.13 8.80
C ALA A 136 23.74 -14.24 7.69
N ARG A 137 24.30 -14.28 6.47
CA ARG A 137 23.83 -13.46 5.34
C ARG A 137 23.20 -14.30 4.24
N VAL A 138 22.20 -13.77 3.57
CA VAL A 138 21.70 -14.34 2.31
C VAL A 138 22.59 -13.86 1.15
N VAL A 139 22.90 -14.79 0.23
CA VAL A 139 23.76 -14.52 -0.94
C VAL A 139 23.14 -14.99 -2.25
N GLY A 140 21.87 -15.40 -2.24
CA GLY A 140 21.18 -15.84 -3.44
C GLY A 140 19.93 -16.66 -3.16
N VAL A 141 19.36 -17.21 -4.24
CA VAL A 141 18.14 -18.01 -4.22
C VAL A 141 18.24 -19.24 -5.10
N ARG A 142 17.48 -20.29 -4.75
CA ARG A 142 17.24 -21.49 -5.56
C ARG A 142 15.84 -21.45 -6.15
N THR A 143 15.69 -22.03 -7.33
CA THR A 143 14.42 -22.07 -8.03
C THR A 143 13.94 -23.50 -8.30
N ASN A 144 12.68 -23.64 -8.72
CA ASN A 144 12.08 -24.90 -9.16
C ASN A 144 12.66 -25.44 -10.48
N LEU A 145 13.52 -24.69 -11.14
CA LEU A 145 14.21 -25.10 -12.38
C LEU A 145 15.63 -25.60 -12.11
N ASP A 146 15.97 -25.89 -10.85
CA ASP A 146 17.32 -26.25 -10.39
C ASP A 146 18.40 -25.20 -10.75
N LEU A 147 17.97 -23.93 -10.89
CA LEU A 147 18.86 -22.79 -11.10
C LEU A 147 19.14 -22.09 -9.77
N GLU A 148 20.39 -21.71 -9.58
CA GLU A 148 20.83 -20.84 -8.49
C GLU A 148 21.20 -19.47 -9.06
N PHE A 149 20.66 -18.42 -8.43
CA PHE A 149 21.00 -17.02 -8.72
C PHE A 149 21.71 -16.43 -7.53
N ARG A 150 22.88 -15.83 -7.74
CA ARG A 150 23.66 -15.14 -6.72
C ARG A 150 23.36 -13.64 -6.74
N GLY A 151 23.26 -13.03 -5.57
CA GLY A 151 23.00 -11.60 -5.44
C GLY A 151 23.48 -11.05 -4.10
N ARG A 152 23.79 -9.75 -4.07
CA ARG A 152 24.24 -9.07 -2.85
C ARG A 152 23.13 -8.90 -1.85
N THR A 153 21.90 -8.70 -2.31
CA THR A 153 20.70 -8.56 -1.47
C THR A 153 19.52 -9.32 -2.08
N VAL A 154 18.61 -9.78 -1.22
CA VAL A 154 17.39 -10.49 -1.61
C VAL A 154 16.17 -9.83 -0.98
N ILE A 155 15.16 -9.55 -1.79
CA ILE A 155 13.86 -9.01 -1.35
C ILE A 155 12.78 -10.05 -1.57
N VAL A 156 12.04 -10.40 -0.51
CA VAL A 156 10.95 -11.38 -0.56
C VAL A 156 9.60 -10.68 -0.53
N THR A 157 8.77 -10.99 -1.54
CA THR A 157 7.44 -10.37 -1.73
C THR A 157 6.39 -11.42 -2.11
N THR A 158 6.30 -12.49 -1.32
CA THR A 158 5.54 -13.72 -1.63
C THR A 158 4.02 -13.58 -1.66
N GLY A 159 3.44 -12.47 -1.19
CA GLY A 159 1.98 -12.28 -1.19
C GLY A 159 1.26 -13.37 -0.40
N THR A 160 0.21 -13.94 -0.99
CA THR A 160 -0.58 -15.07 -0.43
C THR A 160 -0.04 -16.44 -0.83
N PHE A 161 1.12 -16.51 -1.50
CA PHE A 161 1.63 -17.77 -2.09
C PHE A 161 2.44 -18.63 -1.11
N LEU A 162 2.97 -18.03 -0.03
CA LEU A 162 3.78 -18.76 0.94
C LEU A 162 2.91 -19.73 1.75
N ARG A 163 3.02 -21.04 1.45
CA ARG A 163 2.12 -22.10 1.92
C ARG A 163 0.64 -21.74 1.77
N GLY A 164 0.30 -21.10 0.64
CA GLY A 164 -1.06 -20.67 0.33
C GLY A 164 -2.04 -21.86 0.25
N LEU A 165 -3.17 -21.75 0.95
CA LEU A 165 -4.24 -22.75 0.98
C LEU A 165 -5.59 -22.05 0.87
N MET A 166 -6.34 -22.37 -0.18
CA MET A 166 -7.66 -21.80 -0.44
C MET A 166 -8.77 -22.71 0.09
N HIS A 167 -9.84 -22.09 0.62
CA HIS A 167 -10.99 -22.77 1.19
C HIS A 167 -12.29 -22.32 0.52
N ILE A 168 -13.10 -23.29 0.05
CA ILE A 168 -14.46 -23.10 -0.46
C ILE A 168 -15.33 -24.15 0.24
N GLY A 169 -16.00 -23.78 1.34
CA GLY A 169 -16.57 -24.74 2.27
C GLY A 169 -15.47 -25.69 2.77
N GLN A 170 -15.71 -26.98 2.68
CA GLN A 170 -14.75 -28.02 3.06
C GLN A 170 -13.71 -28.33 1.98
N ASN A 171 -13.88 -27.77 0.76
CA ASN A 171 -12.93 -28.00 -0.33
C ASN A 171 -11.66 -27.15 -0.10
N LYS A 172 -10.50 -27.82 -0.10
CA LYS A 172 -9.18 -27.22 0.09
C LYS A 172 -8.36 -27.35 -1.19
N ASN A 173 -7.87 -26.22 -1.67
CA ASN A 173 -7.01 -26.17 -2.84
C ASN A 173 -5.71 -25.45 -2.48
N GLU A 174 -4.58 -26.08 -2.78
CA GLU A 174 -3.28 -25.44 -2.63
C GLU A 174 -3.10 -24.35 -3.69
N GLY A 175 -2.68 -23.18 -3.24
CA GLY A 175 -2.43 -22.04 -4.12
C GLY A 175 -2.58 -20.72 -3.38
N GLY A 176 -1.89 -19.70 -3.84
CA GLY A 176 -2.03 -18.33 -3.33
C GLY A 176 -3.24 -17.61 -3.92
N ARG A 177 -3.78 -18.12 -5.04
CA ARG A 177 -4.90 -17.58 -5.79
C ARG A 177 -5.48 -18.68 -6.68
N LEU A 178 -6.78 -18.61 -6.98
CA LEU A 178 -7.44 -19.62 -7.81
C LEU A 178 -6.79 -19.70 -9.21
N GLY A 179 -6.32 -20.89 -9.56
CA GLY A 179 -5.58 -21.16 -10.81
C GLY A 179 -4.07 -20.95 -10.73
N ASP A 180 -3.54 -20.58 -9.58
CA ASP A 180 -2.10 -20.38 -9.36
C ASP A 180 -1.55 -21.36 -8.30
N PHE A 181 -0.23 -21.50 -8.26
CA PHE A 181 0.50 -22.42 -7.39
C PHE A 181 0.65 -21.92 -5.94
N SER A 182 1.27 -22.75 -5.09
CA SER A 182 1.71 -22.44 -3.72
C SER A 182 3.23 -22.59 -3.59
N ALA A 183 3.90 -21.61 -2.98
CA ALA A 183 5.32 -21.70 -2.65
C ALA A 183 5.51 -22.42 -1.29
N LYS A 184 5.60 -23.74 -1.31
CA LYS A 184 5.64 -24.55 -0.08
C LYS A 184 7.01 -24.62 0.58
N THR A 185 8.06 -24.77 -0.22
CA THR A 185 9.39 -25.09 0.29
C THR A 185 10.15 -23.89 0.83
N LEU A 186 9.83 -22.68 0.37
CA LEU A 186 10.50 -21.45 0.80
C LEU A 186 10.32 -21.16 2.28
N SER A 187 9.17 -21.53 2.89
CA SER A 187 8.95 -21.39 4.34
C SER A 187 9.98 -22.14 5.18
N ALA A 188 10.46 -23.31 4.72
CA ALA A 188 11.50 -24.07 5.41
C ALA A 188 12.81 -23.29 5.51
N SER A 189 13.24 -22.64 4.42
CA SER A 189 14.44 -21.79 4.44
C SER A 189 14.35 -20.63 5.43
N PHE A 190 13.16 -20.05 5.62
CA PHE A 190 12.96 -19.00 6.62
C PHE A 190 13.08 -19.53 8.05
N LEU A 191 12.46 -20.68 8.34
CA LEU A 191 12.53 -21.32 9.65
C LEU A 191 13.96 -21.75 10.00
N GLU A 192 14.70 -22.35 9.04
CA GLU A 192 16.11 -22.70 9.19
C GLU A 192 16.99 -21.48 9.48
N ALA A 193 16.68 -20.34 8.88
CA ALA A 193 17.34 -19.06 9.13
C ALA A 193 16.89 -18.38 10.44
N GLY A 194 16.02 -19.01 11.23
CA GLY A 194 15.49 -18.49 12.47
C GLY A 194 14.44 -17.40 12.31
N ILE A 195 13.91 -17.17 11.10
CA ILE A 195 12.78 -16.26 10.85
C ILE A 195 11.51 -16.93 11.36
N GLU A 196 10.81 -16.24 12.24
CA GLU A 196 9.51 -16.68 12.75
C GLU A 196 8.43 -16.48 11.70
N LEU A 197 7.57 -17.48 11.51
CA LEU A 197 6.42 -17.43 10.63
C LEU A 197 5.14 -17.67 11.42
N GLN A 198 4.07 -17.00 11.02
CA GLN A 198 2.72 -17.17 11.55
C GLN A 198 1.73 -17.22 10.38
N ARG A 199 0.45 -17.52 10.66
CA ARG A 199 -0.61 -17.63 9.65
C ARG A 199 -1.57 -16.44 9.70
N LEU A 200 -1.86 -15.89 8.52
CA LEU A 200 -2.96 -14.95 8.31
C LEU A 200 -3.90 -15.49 7.24
N LYS A 201 -5.10 -14.95 7.18
CA LYS A 201 -6.05 -15.25 6.11
C LYS A 201 -6.57 -13.98 5.48
N THR A 202 -6.93 -14.07 4.21
CA THR A 202 -7.72 -13.08 3.48
C THR A 202 -8.80 -13.80 2.68
N GLY A 203 -9.60 -13.06 1.91
CA GLY A 203 -10.63 -13.66 1.08
C GLY A 203 -10.97 -12.78 -0.10
N THR A 204 -11.64 -13.35 -1.07
CA THR A 204 -12.14 -12.65 -2.25
C THR A 204 -13.61 -13.02 -2.50
N PRO A 205 -14.45 -12.07 -2.95
CA PRO A 205 -15.84 -12.36 -3.32
C PRO A 205 -15.95 -13.05 -4.69
N PRO A 206 -17.15 -13.51 -5.06
CA PRO A 206 -17.37 -14.12 -6.36
C PRO A 206 -17.25 -13.11 -7.50
N ARG A 207 -17.05 -13.61 -8.73
CA ARG A 207 -17.14 -12.84 -9.96
C ARG A 207 -18.38 -13.28 -10.73
N LEU A 208 -19.11 -12.29 -11.24
CA LEU A 208 -20.36 -12.49 -11.93
C LEU A 208 -20.26 -12.04 -13.40
N LEU A 209 -21.03 -12.70 -14.25
CA LEU A 209 -21.16 -12.33 -15.67
C LEU A 209 -22.12 -11.14 -15.82
N GLY A 210 -21.64 -9.99 -16.27
CA GLY A 210 -22.38 -8.73 -16.33
C GLY A 210 -23.69 -8.80 -17.11
N ARG A 211 -23.74 -9.53 -18.24
CA ARG A 211 -24.97 -9.69 -19.04
C ARG A 211 -26.09 -10.46 -18.33
N SER A 212 -25.79 -11.11 -17.18
CA SER A 212 -26.77 -11.82 -16.36
C SER A 212 -27.28 -10.97 -15.19
N LEU A 213 -26.87 -9.72 -15.07
CA LEU A 213 -27.22 -8.80 -14.00
C LEU A 213 -28.37 -7.87 -14.44
N ASP A 214 -29.28 -7.59 -13.53
CA ASP A 214 -30.34 -6.62 -13.74
C ASP A 214 -29.99 -5.28 -13.07
N PHE A 215 -29.31 -4.41 -13.82
CA PHE A 215 -28.88 -3.10 -13.33
C PHE A 215 -30.06 -2.14 -13.03
N THR A 216 -31.26 -2.41 -13.53
CA THR A 216 -32.44 -1.57 -13.25
C THR A 216 -32.86 -1.60 -11.78
N LYS A 217 -32.47 -2.65 -11.05
CA LYS A 217 -32.71 -2.83 -9.61
C LYS A 217 -31.59 -2.29 -8.73
N MET A 218 -30.59 -1.67 -9.32
CA MET A 218 -29.40 -1.18 -8.64
C MET A 218 -29.27 0.34 -8.74
N THR A 219 -28.47 0.94 -7.86
CA THR A 219 -28.16 2.35 -7.92
C THR A 219 -26.84 2.56 -8.65
N GLU A 220 -26.85 3.33 -9.72
CA GLU A 220 -25.64 3.66 -10.48
C GLU A 220 -24.71 4.57 -9.64
N GLN A 221 -23.42 4.26 -9.64
CA GLN A 221 -22.38 5.10 -9.06
C GLN A 221 -21.41 5.53 -10.17
N LYS A 222 -21.58 6.76 -10.62
CA LYS A 222 -20.73 7.40 -11.64
C LYS A 222 -19.40 7.84 -11.06
N GLY A 223 -18.39 7.97 -11.92
CA GLY A 223 -17.15 8.66 -11.60
C GLY A 223 -17.35 10.17 -11.50
N ASP A 224 -16.36 10.85 -10.91
CA ASP A 224 -16.36 12.30 -10.79
C ASP A 224 -16.14 12.95 -12.15
N LYS A 225 -16.77 14.12 -12.37
CA LYS A 225 -16.60 14.89 -13.61
C LYS A 225 -15.19 15.48 -13.69
N GLU A 226 -14.71 16.01 -12.57
CA GLU A 226 -13.34 16.52 -12.44
C GLU A 226 -12.46 15.41 -11.87
N VAL A 227 -11.51 14.96 -12.68
CA VAL A 227 -10.68 13.81 -12.35
C VAL A 227 -9.49 14.24 -11.49
N THR A 228 -9.40 13.70 -10.28
CA THR A 228 -8.21 13.80 -9.44
C THR A 228 -7.29 12.61 -9.69
N ARG A 229 -6.15 12.86 -10.37
CA ARG A 229 -5.14 11.85 -10.69
C ARG A 229 -4.21 11.58 -9.51
N PHE A 230 -3.51 10.44 -9.56
CA PHE A 230 -2.51 10.07 -8.54
C PHE A 230 -1.13 10.63 -8.86
N ALA A 231 -0.69 10.62 -10.11
CA ALA A 231 0.60 11.15 -10.49
C ALA A 231 0.64 12.69 -10.39
N PHE A 232 1.77 13.24 -9.97
CA PHE A 232 1.98 14.68 -9.85
C PHE A 232 2.37 15.35 -11.18
N HIS A 233 2.61 14.57 -12.21
CA HIS A 233 2.87 15.06 -13.56
C HIS A 233 1.82 14.52 -14.53
N ASP A 234 1.65 15.19 -15.64
CA ASP A 234 0.68 14.74 -16.64
C ASP A 234 1.13 13.43 -17.27
N THR A 235 0.36 12.37 -17.01
CA THR A 235 0.65 11.04 -17.54
C THR A 235 0.36 10.93 -19.05
N ARG A 236 -0.29 11.93 -19.65
CA ARG A 236 -0.46 12.04 -21.10
C ARG A 236 0.85 12.39 -21.81
N ASP A 237 1.77 13.05 -21.10
CA ASP A 237 3.09 13.44 -21.60
C ASP A 237 4.16 12.34 -21.34
N VAL A 238 3.80 11.23 -20.70
CA VAL A 238 4.69 10.09 -20.60
C VAL A 238 4.87 9.54 -21.99
N GLU A 239 6.11 9.66 -22.53
CA GLU A 239 6.45 9.08 -23.83
C GLU A 239 5.99 7.62 -23.86
N PRO A 240 5.37 7.19 -24.96
CA PRO A 240 5.02 5.79 -25.09
C PRO A 240 6.30 4.98 -24.94
N LEU A 241 6.30 4.03 -24.00
CA LEU A 241 7.41 3.11 -23.74
C LEU A 241 7.72 2.22 -24.95
N PHE A 242 7.07 2.44 -26.09
CA PHE A 242 7.15 1.66 -27.31
C PHE A 242 7.94 2.41 -28.38
N HIS A 243 9.04 1.83 -28.81
CA HIS A 243 9.75 2.21 -30.04
C HIS A 243 9.11 1.66 -31.31
N VAL A 244 7.85 1.27 -31.27
CA VAL A 244 7.11 0.94 -32.50
C VAL A 244 6.45 2.22 -32.97
N GLU A 245 6.64 2.59 -34.22
CA GLU A 245 5.93 3.67 -34.89
C GLU A 245 4.41 3.45 -34.74
N GLN A 246 3.86 3.99 -33.66
CA GLN A 246 2.43 3.97 -33.43
C GLN A 246 1.91 5.37 -33.65
N THR A 247 1.16 5.49 -34.73
CA THR A 247 0.19 6.58 -34.91
C THR A 247 -0.59 6.75 -33.61
N GLY A 248 -0.80 7.99 -33.13
CA GLY A 248 -1.25 8.38 -31.77
C GLY A 248 -2.53 7.72 -31.21
N GLU A 249 -3.04 6.67 -31.81
CA GLU A 249 -4.27 5.96 -31.42
C GLU A 249 -4.05 4.70 -30.57
N GLN A 250 -2.81 4.21 -30.41
CA GLN A 250 -2.51 2.98 -29.67
C GLN A 250 -1.78 3.24 -28.33
N ARG A 251 -2.26 4.16 -27.53
CA ARG A 251 -1.83 4.28 -26.14
C ARG A 251 -2.38 3.12 -25.33
N LEU A 252 -1.51 2.34 -24.66
CA LEU A 252 -1.93 1.44 -23.60
C LEU A 252 -2.40 2.26 -22.40
N GLY A 253 -3.68 2.55 -22.37
CA GLY A 253 -4.30 3.37 -21.35
C GLY A 253 -5.34 4.30 -21.99
N TRP A 254 -6.32 4.67 -21.19
CA TRP A 254 -7.41 5.54 -21.58
C TRP A 254 -7.07 6.97 -21.20
N ALA A 255 -7.50 7.94 -22.01
CA ALA A 255 -7.57 9.30 -21.51
C ALA A 255 -8.50 9.28 -20.28
N ALA A 256 -8.01 9.71 -19.14
CA ALA A 256 -8.73 9.67 -17.87
C ALA A 256 -10.11 10.34 -17.91
N ASP A 257 -10.31 11.24 -18.86
CA ASP A 257 -11.47 12.12 -19.01
C ASP A 257 -12.55 11.53 -19.93
N SER A 258 -12.29 10.40 -20.63
CA SER A 258 -13.21 9.83 -21.60
C SER A 258 -13.93 8.59 -21.07
N ASN A 259 -15.26 8.57 -21.21
CA ASN A 259 -16.13 7.39 -21.03
C ASN A 259 -15.83 6.54 -19.77
N GLN A 260 -15.89 7.16 -18.60
CA GLN A 260 -15.80 6.42 -17.34
C GLN A 260 -16.91 5.37 -17.24
N ILE A 261 -16.59 4.20 -16.68
CA ILE A 261 -17.53 3.10 -16.48
C ILE A 261 -18.06 3.17 -15.05
N SER A 262 -19.38 3.09 -14.91
CA SER A 262 -20.05 3.14 -13.61
C SER A 262 -19.87 1.85 -12.83
N CYS A 263 -19.73 1.98 -11.50
CA CYS A 263 -20.00 0.92 -10.56
C CYS A 263 -21.49 0.93 -10.17
N TRP A 264 -21.98 -0.15 -9.57
CA TRP A 264 -23.38 -0.27 -9.19
C TRP A 264 -23.51 -0.69 -7.73
N MET A 265 -24.53 -0.20 -7.07
CA MET A 265 -24.79 -0.49 -5.66
C MET A 265 -26.08 -1.26 -5.48
N THR A 266 -26.04 -2.29 -4.64
CA THR A 266 -27.20 -3.04 -4.19
C THR A 266 -26.99 -3.44 -2.71
N TYR A 267 -27.93 -4.19 -2.13
CA TYR A 267 -27.88 -4.58 -0.73
C TYR A 267 -28.24 -6.07 -0.56
N THR A 268 -27.66 -6.68 0.45
CA THR A 268 -28.14 -7.99 0.92
C THR A 268 -29.59 -7.89 1.44
N THR A 269 -30.28 -9.01 1.48
CA THR A 269 -31.66 -9.12 1.98
C THR A 269 -31.70 -9.93 3.29
N GLU A 270 -32.87 -10.00 3.95
CA GLU A 270 -33.07 -10.91 5.08
C GLU A 270 -32.86 -12.37 4.64
N ARG A 271 -33.31 -12.74 3.41
CA ARG A 271 -33.07 -14.07 2.86
C ARG A 271 -31.58 -14.38 2.73
N THR A 272 -30.76 -13.38 2.34
CA THR A 272 -29.30 -13.53 2.34
C THR A 272 -28.78 -13.84 3.75
N ALA A 273 -29.26 -13.11 4.75
CA ALA A 273 -28.86 -13.30 6.15
C ALA A 273 -29.25 -14.69 6.69
N GLU A 274 -30.47 -15.15 6.41
CA GLU A 274 -30.95 -16.50 6.78
C GLU A 274 -30.06 -17.59 6.20
N LEU A 275 -29.77 -17.51 4.89
CA LEU A 275 -28.89 -18.48 4.19
C LEU A 275 -27.51 -18.55 4.83
N VAL A 276 -26.90 -17.40 5.11
CA VAL A 276 -25.58 -17.34 5.74
C VAL A 276 -25.62 -17.91 7.15
N ARG A 277 -26.57 -17.45 8.00
CA ARG A 277 -26.68 -17.91 9.40
C ARG A 277 -26.95 -19.42 9.49
N ALA A 278 -27.81 -19.95 8.65
CA ALA A 278 -28.12 -21.41 8.64
C ALA A 278 -26.92 -22.27 8.24
N ASN A 279 -25.97 -21.72 7.49
CA ASN A 279 -24.81 -22.45 6.96
C ASN A 279 -23.46 -22.03 7.59
N LEU A 280 -23.45 -21.26 8.69
CA LEU A 280 -22.19 -20.85 9.34
C LEU A 280 -21.29 -22.05 9.69
N HIS A 281 -21.86 -23.15 10.15
CA HIS A 281 -21.12 -24.38 10.47
C HIS A 281 -20.43 -25.04 9.26
N ARG A 282 -20.82 -24.66 8.04
CA ARG A 282 -20.21 -25.11 6.77
C ARG A 282 -19.17 -24.15 6.21
N SER A 283 -19.03 -22.96 6.81
CA SER A 283 -17.99 -21.99 6.46
C SER A 283 -16.67 -22.43 7.07
N ALA A 284 -15.62 -22.54 6.27
CA ALA A 284 -14.27 -22.89 6.73
C ALA A 284 -13.76 -21.95 7.86
N MET A 285 -14.25 -20.70 7.89
CA MET A 285 -13.93 -19.73 8.93
C MET A 285 -14.57 -20.03 10.29
N TYR A 286 -15.75 -20.65 10.29
CA TYR A 286 -16.55 -20.92 11.50
C TYR A 286 -16.53 -22.39 11.91
N SER A 287 -16.06 -23.29 11.05
CA SER A 287 -15.86 -24.71 11.37
C SER A 287 -14.53 -25.00 12.09
N GLY A 288 -13.66 -24.01 12.26
CA GLY A 288 -12.34 -24.18 12.87
C GLY A 288 -11.27 -24.74 11.93
N GLU A 289 -11.55 -24.83 10.62
CA GLU A 289 -10.59 -25.32 9.62
C GLU A 289 -9.53 -24.28 9.22
N ILE A 290 -9.81 -22.99 9.41
CA ILE A 290 -8.89 -21.88 9.17
C ILE A 290 -8.23 -21.49 10.48
N GLU A 291 -6.90 -21.59 10.54
CA GLU A 291 -6.09 -21.17 11.68
C GLU A 291 -5.76 -19.67 11.64
N GLY A 292 -5.67 -19.11 10.44
CA GLY A 292 -5.25 -17.73 10.21
C GLY A 292 -6.29 -16.68 10.62
N ILE A 293 -5.85 -15.61 11.29
CA ILE A 293 -6.71 -14.47 11.64
C ILE A 293 -7.01 -13.64 10.40
N GLY A 294 -8.29 -13.27 10.21
CA GLY A 294 -8.74 -12.47 9.06
C GLY A 294 -8.73 -10.97 9.30
N PRO A 295 -8.82 -10.17 8.22
CA PRO A 295 -8.78 -8.72 8.32
C PRO A 295 -10.05 -8.15 8.97
N ARG A 296 -9.89 -7.35 10.01
CA ARG A 296 -10.97 -6.68 10.74
C ARG A 296 -11.81 -5.75 9.85
N TYR A 297 -11.17 -5.07 8.91
CA TYR A 297 -11.78 -4.02 8.10
C TYR A 297 -12.19 -4.45 6.67
N CYS A 298 -12.05 -5.74 6.36
CA CYS A 298 -12.64 -6.37 5.19
C CYS A 298 -13.32 -7.68 5.64
N PRO A 299 -14.36 -7.58 6.48
CA PRO A 299 -15.01 -8.76 7.04
C PRO A 299 -15.69 -9.56 5.92
N SER A 300 -15.70 -10.88 6.06
CA SER A 300 -16.52 -11.73 5.22
C SER A 300 -18.01 -11.44 5.44
N ILE A 301 -18.86 -11.96 4.56
CA ILE A 301 -20.30 -11.79 4.74
C ILE A 301 -20.78 -12.49 6.02
N GLU A 302 -20.16 -13.61 6.38
CA GLU A 302 -20.42 -14.30 7.64
C GLU A 302 -20.12 -13.40 8.84
N ASP A 303 -18.94 -12.76 8.86
CA ASP A 303 -18.55 -11.80 9.92
C ASP A 303 -19.52 -10.62 10.00
N LYS A 304 -20.03 -10.13 8.86
CA LYS A 304 -20.98 -9.01 8.83
C LYS A 304 -22.30 -9.40 9.52
N PHE A 305 -22.84 -10.57 9.21
CA PHE A 305 -24.12 -11.02 9.81
C PHE A 305 -24.00 -11.50 11.26
N VAL A 306 -22.80 -11.87 11.70
CA VAL A 306 -22.54 -12.22 13.10
C VAL A 306 -22.24 -10.98 13.95
N ARG A 307 -21.31 -10.11 13.50
CA ARG A 307 -20.86 -8.95 14.29
C ARG A 307 -21.80 -7.75 14.23
N PHE A 308 -22.60 -7.63 13.18
CA PHE A 308 -23.55 -6.53 12.95
C PHE A 308 -24.95 -7.10 12.70
N ALA A 309 -25.38 -8.01 13.57
CA ALA A 309 -26.65 -8.74 13.47
C ALA A 309 -27.88 -7.82 13.52
N ASP A 310 -27.74 -6.65 14.12
CA ASP A 310 -28.75 -5.58 14.22
C ASP A 310 -28.96 -4.81 12.91
N LYS A 311 -28.03 -4.94 11.93
CA LYS A 311 -28.18 -4.27 10.64
C LYS A 311 -29.06 -5.12 9.70
N PRO A 312 -30.17 -4.54 9.18
CA PRO A 312 -31.11 -5.30 8.34
C PRO A 312 -30.51 -5.70 6.98
N ARG A 313 -29.52 -4.96 6.50
CA ARG A 313 -28.88 -5.20 5.19
C ARG A 313 -27.46 -4.64 5.14
N HIS A 314 -26.64 -5.20 4.27
CA HIS A 314 -25.27 -4.75 4.01
C HIS A 314 -25.11 -4.29 2.57
N LEU A 315 -24.43 -3.16 2.40
CA LEU A 315 -24.13 -2.58 1.08
C LEU A 315 -23.15 -3.47 0.31
N LEU A 316 -23.44 -3.66 -0.98
CA LEU A 316 -22.63 -4.35 -1.97
C LEU A 316 -22.35 -3.41 -3.14
N PHE A 317 -21.14 -3.53 -3.70
CA PHE A 317 -20.78 -2.84 -4.93
C PHE A 317 -20.45 -3.85 -6.02
N LEU A 318 -21.03 -3.65 -7.21
CA LEU A 318 -20.69 -4.35 -8.43
C LEU A 318 -19.65 -3.49 -9.16
N GLU A 319 -18.40 -3.96 -9.15
CA GLU A 319 -17.26 -3.25 -9.70
C GLU A 319 -16.82 -3.94 -11.00
N PRO A 320 -16.87 -3.26 -12.20
CA PRO A 320 -16.40 -3.86 -13.44
C PRO A 320 -14.90 -4.14 -13.37
N GLU A 321 -14.45 -5.30 -13.83
CA GLU A 321 -13.03 -5.69 -13.83
C GLU A 321 -12.24 -5.14 -15.04
N GLY A 322 -12.90 -4.47 -15.98
CA GLY A 322 -12.24 -3.84 -17.14
C GLY A 322 -13.19 -3.49 -18.26
N ARG A 323 -12.66 -2.85 -19.31
CA ARG A 323 -13.43 -2.46 -20.51
C ARG A 323 -13.67 -3.62 -21.46
N SER A 324 -12.71 -4.52 -21.57
CA SER A 324 -12.72 -5.64 -22.52
C SER A 324 -13.18 -6.96 -21.89
N THR A 325 -13.85 -6.89 -20.73
CA THR A 325 -14.41 -8.05 -20.04
C THR A 325 -15.84 -7.75 -19.56
N ASN A 326 -16.66 -8.79 -19.47
CA ASN A 326 -18.00 -8.71 -18.88
C ASN A 326 -18.03 -9.29 -17.46
N GLU A 327 -16.91 -9.26 -16.77
CA GLU A 327 -16.72 -9.78 -15.40
C GLU A 327 -16.89 -8.66 -14.37
N TYR A 328 -17.73 -8.89 -13.35
CA TYR A 328 -17.99 -7.97 -12.26
C TYR A 328 -17.56 -8.57 -10.93
N TYR A 329 -16.81 -7.80 -10.15
CA TYR A 329 -16.41 -8.09 -8.78
C TYR A 329 -17.50 -7.64 -7.81
N VAL A 330 -17.90 -8.51 -6.87
CA VAL A 330 -18.96 -8.18 -5.91
C VAL A 330 -18.36 -7.75 -4.57
N ASN A 331 -17.95 -6.49 -4.49
CA ASN A 331 -17.35 -5.96 -3.27
C ASN A 331 -18.33 -6.02 -2.09
N GLY A 332 -17.88 -6.59 -0.98
CA GLY A 332 -18.68 -6.76 0.22
C GLY A 332 -19.29 -8.15 0.41
N LEU A 333 -19.14 -9.07 -0.57
CA LEU A 333 -19.68 -10.43 -0.55
C LEU A 333 -18.59 -11.52 -0.46
N SER A 334 -17.45 -11.22 0.17
CA SER A 334 -16.41 -12.21 0.43
C SER A 334 -16.91 -13.28 1.38
N THR A 335 -16.66 -14.56 1.07
CA THR A 335 -17.13 -15.71 1.86
C THR A 335 -16.25 -16.94 1.67
N SER A 336 -16.29 -17.87 2.62
CA SER A 336 -15.72 -19.22 2.50
C SER A 336 -16.80 -20.31 2.53
N LEU A 337 -18.06 -19.97 2.35
CA LEU A 337 -19.17 -20.93 2.26
C LEU A 337 -19.03 -21.85 1.04
N PRO A 338 -19.63 -23.05 1.06
CA PRO A 338 -19.70 -23.96 -0.10
C PRO A 338 -20.32 -23.29 -1.33
N PHE A 339 -19.92 -23.71 -2.52
CA PHE A 339 -20.31 -23.07 -3.78
C PHE A 339 -21.83 -23.01 -4.00
N GLU A 340 -22.56 -24.07 -3.65
CA GLU A 340 -24.03 -24.10 -3.77
C GLU A 340 -24.69 -23.02 -2.90
N ILE A 341 -24.16 -22.78 -1.69
CA ILE A 341 -24.67 -21.73 -0.81
C ILE A 341 -24.29 -20.34 -1.34
N GLN A 342 -23.09 -20.19 -1.90
CA GLN A 342 -22.70 -18.93 -2.55
C GLN A 342 -23.67 -18.57 -3.67
N ARG A 343 -24.09 -19.54 -4.49
CA ARG A 343 -25.05 -19.32 -5.58
C ARG A 343 -26.41 -18.86 -5.05
N GLU A 344 -26.97 -19.57 -4.06
CA GLU A 344 -28.25 -19.20 -3.44
C GLU A 344 -28.18 -17.81 -2.79
N MET A 345 -27.08 -17.52 -2.10
CA MET A 345 -26.82 -16.22 -1.47
C MET A 345 -26.78 -15.10 -2.52
N VAL A 346 -26.05 -15.29 -3.62
CA VAL A 346 -26.01 -14.32 -4.72
C VAL A 346 -27.41 -14.11 -5.31
N HIS A 347 -28.16 -15.16 -5.59
CA HIS A 347 -29.50 -15.07 -6.16
C HIS A 347 -30.54 -14.44 -5.22
N SER A 348 -30.24 -14.34 -3.92
CA SER A 348 -31.12 -13.65 -2.96
C SER A 348 -30.95 -12.12 -2.95
N VAL A 349 -29.99 -11.57 -3.71
CA VAL A 349 -29.68 -10.14 -3.76
C VAL A 349 -30.40 -9.46 -4.93
N PRO A 350 -31.06 -8.30 -4.71
CA PRO A 350 -31.74 -7.56 -5.79
C PRO A 350 -30.82 -7.23 -6.96
N GLY A 351 -31.27 -7.59 -8.17
CA GLY A 351 -30.53 -7.45 -9.42
C GLY A 351 -29.55 -8.59 -9.72
N LEU A 352 -29.40 -9.55 -8.81
CA LEU A 352 -28.56 -10.73 -8.97
C LEU A 352 -29.34 -12.05 -9.06
N GLU A 353 -30.66 -12.01 -9.17
CA GLU A 353 -31.53 -13.18 -9.10
C GLU A 353 -31.20 -14.23 -10.16
N ASN A 354 -30.71 -13.80 -11.32
CA ASN A 354 -30.31 -14.67 -12.43
C ASN A 354 -28.80 -14.62 -12.71
N ALA A 355 -28.00 -14.13 -11.75
CA ALA A 355 -26.57 -13.93 -11.93
C ALA A 355 -25.83 -15.24 -12.17
N VAL A 356 -24.96 -15.26 -13.18
CA VAL A 356 -24.07 -16.39 -13.46
C VAL A 356 -22.73 -16.13 -12.76
N LEU A 357 -22.33 -17.06 -11.88
CA LEU A 357 -21.04 -16.99 -11.21
C LEU A 357 -19.95 -17.52 -12.16
N LEU A 358 -19.01 -16.66 -12.52
CA LEU A 358 -17.82 -17.02 -13.32
C LEU A 358 -16.71 -17.61 -12.42
N ARG A 359 -16.58 -17.10 -11.21
CA ARG A 359 -15.60 -17.55 -10.21
C ARG A 359 -16.23 -17.58 -8.83
N PRO A 360 -16.00 -18.64 -8.05
CA PRO A 360 -16.45 -18.67 -6.65
C PRO A 360 -15.68 -17.66 -5.80
N ALA A 361 -16.30 -17.27 -4.69
CA ALA A 361 -15.59 -16.68 -3.56
C ALA A 361 -14.76 -17.76 -2.84
N TYR A 362 -13.67 -17.36 -2.19
CA TYR A 362 -12.87 -18.24 -1.34
C TYR A 362 -12.12 -17.43 -0.26
N ALA A 363 -11.79 -18.11 0.83
CA ALA A 363 -10.77 -17.64 1.75
C ALA A 363 -9.42 -18.27 1.38
N VAL A 364 -8.33 -17.56 1.63
CA VAL A 364 -6.97 -18.08 1.48
C VAL A 364 -6.15 -17.81 2.73
N GLU A 365 -5.52 -18.84 3.25
CA GLU A 365 -4.53 -18.79 4.32
C GLU A 365 -3.12 -18.78 3.72
N TYR A 366 -2.20 -18.11 4.39
CA TYR A 366 -0.81 -18.00 3.97
C TYR A 366 0.11 -17.71 5.15
N ASP A 367 1.40 -18.05 5.01
CA ASP A 367 2.39 -17.70 6.00
C ASP A 367 2.82 -16.23 5.85
N PHE A 368 3.04 -15.56 6.98
CA PHE A 368 3.66 -14.24 7.06
C PHE A 368 4.76 -14.22 8.13
N ALA A 369 5.73 -13.33 7.98
CA ALA A 369 6.77 -13.10 8.95
C ALA A 369 6.37 -11.89 9.83
N PRO A 370 6.21 -12.04 11.17
CA PRO A 370 5.93 -10.91 12.04
C PRO A 370 6.92 -9.75 11.80
N PRO A 371 6.45 -8.56 11.42
CA PRO A 371 7.33 -7.48 10.93
C PRO A 371 8.19 -6.82 12.01
N THR A 372 7.98 -7.13 13.29
CA THR A 372 8.88 -6.74 14.39
C THR A 372 10.29 -7.34 14.24
N GLN A 373 10.46 -8.36 13.41
CA GLN A 373 11.75 -8.95 13.04
C GLN A 373 12.55 -8.09 12.03
N LEU A 374 11.99 -6.95 11.60
CA LEU A 374 12.61 -6.07 10.60
C LEU A 374 13.12 -4.77 11.24
N PHE A 375 14.18 -4.24 10.64
CA PHE A 375 14.57 -2.84 10.82
C PHE A 375 13.60 -1.91 10.05
N PRO A 376 13.61 -0.59 10.34
CA PRO A 376 12.84 0.38 9.55
C PRO A 376 13.22 0.44 8.06
N SER A 377 14.38 -0.07 7.69
CA SER A 377 14.82 -0.29 6.30
C SER A 377 14.10 -1.45 5.61
N LEU A 378 13.28 -2.22 6.34
CA LEU A 378 12.67 -3.49 5.95
C LEU A 378 13.68 -4.65 5.78
N GLU A 379 14.93 -4.46 6.19
CA GLU A 379 15.93 -5.53 6.32
C GLU A 379 15.65 -6.39 7.56
N SER A 380 15.88 -7.69 7.45
CA SER A 380 15.76 -8.63 8.58
C SER A 380 16.80 -8.33 9.66
N LYS A 381 16.39 -8.38 10.94
CA LYS A 381 17.30 -8.31 12.09
C LYS A 381 18.10 -9.60 12.32
N LYS A 382 17.64 -10.71 11.72
CA LYS A 382 18.23 -12.06 11.91
C LYS A 382 19.13 -12.49 10.77
N VAL A 383 18.83 -12.06 9.55
CA VAL A 383 19.56 -12.44 8.34
C VAL A 383 19.98 -11.18 7.61
N GLU A 384 21.27 -10.97 7.49
CA GLU A 384 21.86 -9.84 6.78
C GLU A 384 21.53 -9.93 5.28
N ASN A 385 21.28 -8.78 4.63
CA ASN A 385 20.96 -8.63 3.20
C ASN A 385 19.59 -9.20 2.77
N LEU A 386 18.76 -9.64 3.71
CA LEU A 386 17.41 -10.15 3.46
C LEU A 386 16.36 -9.09 3.81
N PHE A 387 15.53 -8.73 2.82
CA PHE A 387 14.47 -7.74 2.95
C PHE A 387 13.09 -8.37 2.75
N PHE A 388 12.07 -7.87 3.45
CA PHE A 388 10.69 -8.29 3.26
C PHE A 388 9.80 -7.10 2.91
N ALA A 389 8.89 -7.29 1.94
CA ALA A 389 7.94 -6.25 1.57
C ALA A 389 6.57 -6.81 1.17
N GLY A 390 5.52 -6.08 1.53
CA GLY A 390 4.15 -6.41 1.18
C GLY A 390 3.49 -7.38 2.16
N GLN A 391 2.72 -8.31 1.64
CA GLN A 391 1.84 -9.15 2.44
C GLN A 391 2.57 -10.12 3.37
N ILE A 392 3.81 -10.47 3.07
CA ILE A 392 4.67 -11.25 3.97
C ILE A 392 4.90 -10.53 5.31
N ASN A 393 4.78 -9.20 5.36
CA ASN A 393 4.85 -8.39 6.58
C ASN A 393 3.48 -8.23 7.26
N GLY A 394 2.46 -8.98 6.84
CA GLY A 394 1.12 -8.95 7.41
C GLY A 394 0.24 -7.80 6.95
N THR A 395 0.57 -7.09 5.88
CA THR A 395 -0.31 -6.08 5.27
C THR A 395 -1.30 -6.70 4.29
N SER A 396 -2.44 -6.04 4.02
CA SER A 396 -3.51 -6.57 3.17
C SER A 396 -3.98 -5.63 2.05
N GLY A 397 -3.15 -4.69 1.61
CA GLY A 397 -3.50 -3.76 0.53
C GLY A 397 -2.42 -3.64 -0.53
N TYR A 398 -2.83 -3.33 -1.77
CA TYR A 398 -1.91 -3.13 -2.89
C TYR A 398 -0.98 -1.94 -2.65
N GLU A 399 -1.51 -0.86 -2.10
CA GLU A 399 -0.82 0.40 -1.84
C GLU A 399 0.20 0.23 -0.71
N GLU A 400 -0.17 -0.48 0.36
CA GLU A 400 0.74 -0.83 1.44
C GLU A 400 1.88 -1.73 0.95
N ALA A 401 1.56 -2.67 0.05
CA ALA A 401 2.55 -3.57 -0.54
C ALA A 401 3.52 -2.82 -1.48
N ALA A 402 3.00 -1.98 -2.36
CA ALA A 402 3.78 -1.15 -3.27
C ALA A 402 4.73 -0.20 -2.52
N CYS A 403 4.22 0.47 -1.50
CA CYS A 403 4.99 1.36 -0.65
C CYS A 403 6.18 0.65 0.03
N GLN A 404 5.93 -0.52 0.64
CA GLN A 404 6.99 -1.34 1.23
C GLN A 404 7.98 -1.83 0.17
N GLY A 405 7.47 -2.23 -1.01
CA GLY A 405 8.28 -2.66 -2.13
C GLY A 405 9.27 -1.59 -2.58
N LEU A 406 8.79 -0.36 -2.82
CA LEU A 406 9.62 0.77 -3.18
C LEU A 406 10.73 1.01 -2.15
N LEU A 407 10.38 1.06 -0.85
CA LEU A 407 11.37 1.26 0.21
C LEU A 407 12.38 0.12 0.31
N ALA A 408 11.94 -1.14 0.21
CA ALA A 408 12.82 -2.30 0.22
C ALA A 408 13.77 -2.30 -0.98
N GLY A 409 13.27 -1.94 -2.17
CA GLY A 409 14.07 -1.81 -3.40
C GLY A 409 15.18 -0.77 -3.26
N VAL A 410 14.81 0.44 -2.80
CA VAL A 410 15.78 1.53 -2.52
C VAL A 410 16.80 1.08 -1.48
N ASN A 411 16.37 0.46 -0.40
CA ASN A 411 17.24 0.07 0.70
C ASN A 411 18.15 -1.11 0.36
N ALA A 412 17.67 -2.07 -0.41
CA ALA A 412 18.49 -3.17 -0.93
C ALA A 412 19.57 -2.66 -1.90
N ALA A 413 19.23 -1.76 -2.81
CA ALA A 413 20.19 -1.11 -3.71
C ALA A 413 21.21 -0.26 -2.93
N ASN A 414 20.77 0.49 -1.92
CA ASN A 414 21.69 1.23 -1.04
C ASN A 414 22.62 0.30 -0.27
N LYS A 415 22.12 -0.79 0.30
CA LYS A 415 22.91 -1.81 1.02
C LYS A 415 23.96 -2.44 0.09
N ALA A 416 23.57 -2.81 -1.14
CA ALA A 416 24.48 -3.40 -2.12
C ALA A 416 25.67 -2.50 -2.49
N ARG A 417 25.48 -1.17 -2.48
CA ARG A 417 26.53 -0.18 -2.75
C ARG A 417 27.16 0.46 -1.50
N GLY A 418 26.78 0.01 -0.29
CA GLY A 418 27.32 0.54 0.96
C GLY A 418 26.81 1.95 1.33
N ALA A 419 25.66 2.38 0.79
CA ALA A 419 25.06 3.67 1.07
C ALA A 419 24.06 3.60 2.26
N ALA A 420 23.76 4.76 2.85
CA ALA A 420 22.80 4.85 3.96
C ALA A 420 21.38 4.47 3.53
N PRO A 421 20.60 3.82 4.39
CA PRO A 421 19.23 3.45 4.09
C PRO A 421 18.30 4.68 4.01
N LEU A 422 17.27 4.58 3.17
CA LEU A 422 16.14 5.49 3.15
C LEU A 422 15.20 5.12 4.32
N ILE A 423 15.02 6.02 5.26
CA ILE A 423 14.09 5.91 6.39
C ILE A 423 13.17 7.12 6.38
N ILE A 424 11.89 6.89 6.27
CA ILE A 424 10.88 7.95 6.30
C ILE A 424 10.26 7.99 7.70
N GLY A 425 10.28 9.17 8.31
CA GLY A 425 9.73 9.38 9.64
C GLY A 425 8.20 9.40 9.66
N ARG A 426 7.61 9.09 10.80
CA ARG A 426 6.14 9.15 11.00
C ARG A 426 5.53 10.52 10.74
N HIS A 427 6.31 11.59 10.90
CA HIS A 427 5.90 12.97 10.66
C HIS A 427 6.03 13.41 9.20
N GLU A 428 6.61 12.58 8.34
CA GLU A 428 6.85 12.90 6.93
C GLU A 428 5.78 12.31 5.99
N GLY A 429 5.09 11.24 6.39
CA GLY A 429 4.05 10.65 5.57
C GLY A 429 3.40 9.39 6.14
N TYR A 430 2.33 8.95 5.47
CA TYR A 430 1.70 7.67 5.74
C TYR A 430 2.66 6.48 5.55
N THR A 431 3.59 6.60 4.63
CA THR A 431 4.69 5.66 4.40
C THR A 431 5.50 5.44 5.68
N GLY A 432 5.90 6.52 6.36
CA GLY A 432 6.62 6.43 7.62
C GLY A 432 5.77 5.86 8.75
N VAL A 433 4.49 6.22 8.82
CA VAL A 433 3.54 5.65 9.79
C VAL A 433 3.39 4.14 9.57
N LEU A 434 3.22 3.70 8.31
CA LEU A 434 3.09 2.29 7.93
C LEU A 434 4.28 1.47 8.41
N VAL A 435 5.48 1.87 8.04
CA VAL A 435 6.70 1.11 8.37
C VAL A 435 6.94 1.09 9.87
N ASP A 436 6.83 2.24 10.55
CA ASP A 436 7.04 2.30 11.99
C ASP A 436 6.01 1.47 12.77
N ASP A 437 4.71 1.50 12.41
CA ASP A 437 3.70 0.64 13.03
C ASP A 437 4.04 -0.85 12.87
N LEU A 438 4.47 -1.27 11.67
CA LEU A 438 4.84 -2.66 11.41
C LEU A 438 6.03 -3.11 12.27
N VAL A 439 7.13 -2.35 12.28
CA VAL A 439 8.37 -2.79 12.93
C VAL A 439 8.39 -2.58 14.45
N THR A 440 7.52 -1.70 15.00
CA THR A 440 7.47 -1.42 16.43
C THR A 440 6.29 -2.07 17.15
N LYS A 441 5.10 -2.05 16.53
CA LYS A 441 3.88 -2.61 17.12
C LYS A 441 3.59 -4.03 16.63
N GLY A 442 4.11 -4.39 15.46
CA GLY A 442 3.76 -5.63 14.79
C GLY A 442 2.30 -5.67 14.35
N THR A 443 1.84 -6.85 13.99
CA THR A 443 0.43 -7.08 13.68
C THR A 443 0.01 -8.48 14.06
N THR A 444 -1.17 -8.61 14.65
CA THR A 444 -1.82 -9.89 14.98
C THR A 444 -2.98 -10.20 14.03
N GLU A 445 -3.39 -9.21 13.24
CA GLU A 445 -4.41 -9.31 12.20
C GLU A 445 -3.89 -8.58 10.94
N PRO A 446 -4.39 -8.88 9.72
CA PRO A 446 -3.92 -8.19 8.53
C PRO A 446 -3.99 -6.68 8.67
N TYR A 447 -2.80 -6.03 8.64
CA TYR A 447 -2.66 -4.59 8.81
C TYR A 447 -3.26 -3.84 7.62
N ARG A 448 -3.99 -2.77 7.93
CA ARG A 448 -4.52 -1.83 6.94
C ARG A 448 -4.28 -0.40 7.40
N MET A 449 -3.83 0.46 6.48
CA MET A 449 -3.66 1.87 6.77
C MET A 449 -5.00 2.60 6.82
N PHE A 450 -5.13 3.49 7.79
CA PHE A 450 -6.25 4.42 7.98
C PHE A 450 -5.74 5.78 8.41
N THR A 451 -6.51 6.83 8.12
CA THR A 451 -6.19 8.20 8.53
C THR A 451 -6.05 8.36 10.05
N SER A 452 -6.74 7.54 10.84
CA SER A 452 -6.67 7.55 12.31
C SER A 452 -5.35 7.03 12.88
N ARG A 453 -4.53 6.31 12.08
CA ARG A 453 -3.21 5.83 12.52
C ARG A 453 -2.14 6.91 12.49
N ALA A 454 -2.36 7.97 11.68
CA ALA A 454 -1.42 9.07 11.53
C ALA A 454 -1.75 10.20 12.51
N GLU A 455 -0.88 10.41 13.47
CA GLU A 455 -0.98 11.49 14.45
C GLU A 455 -0.87 12.87 13.81
N HIS A 456 -0.05 13.02 12.76
CA HIS A 456 0.19 14.26 12.02
C HIS A 456 -0.57 14.33 10.68
N ARG A 457 -1.74 13.67 10.58
CA ARG A 457 -2.49 13.56 9.31
C ARG A 457 -2.85 14.89 8.64
N LEU A 458 -2.91 15.99 9.40
CA LEU A 458 -3.13 17.32 8.84
C LEU A 458 -1.99 17.78 7.93
N LEU A 459 -0.78 17.24 8.09
CA LEU A 459 0.36 17.50 7.19
C LEU A 459 0.31 16.65 5.91
N PHE A 460 -0.54 15.60 5.88
CA PHE A 460 -0.51 14.56 4.86
C PHE A 460 -1.66 14.65 3.86
N ASN A 461 -2.06 15.88 3.48
CA ASN A 461 -3.00 16.01 2.38
C ASN A 461 -2.42 15.34 1.12
N HIS A 462 -3.28 14.88 0.22
CA HIS A 462 -2.85 14.13 -0.97
C HIS A 462 -2.00 14.99 -1.93
N GLY A 463 -2.14 16.32 -1.93
CA GLY A 463 -1.42 17.26 -2.80
C GLY A 463 0.01 17.59 -2.34
N SER A 464 0.35 17.37 -1.05
CA SER A 464 1.62 17.82 -0.47
C SER A 464 2.76 16.79 -0.49
N ALA A 465 2.53 15.57 -0.97
CA ALA A 465 3.51 14.48 -0.86
C ALA A 465 4.86 14.80 -1.49
N GLU A 466 4.89 15.42 -2.69
CA GLU A 466 6.16 15.81 -3.33
C GLU A 466 6.94 16.84 -2.50
N PHE A 467 6.28 17.78 -1.83
CA PHE A 467 6.98 18.77 -1.00
C PHE A 467 7.60 18.14 0.24
N ARG A 468 6.90 17.16 0.82
CA ARG A 468 7.35 16.47 2.03
C ARG A 468 8.51 15.52 1.76
N LEU A 469 8.49 14.81 0.61
CA LEU A 469 9.38 13.71 0.30
C LEU A 469 10.48 14.03 -0.74
N ALA A 470 10.46 15.22 -1.37
CA ALA A 470 11.45 15.62 -2.38
C ALA A 470 12.90 15.54 -1.90
N HIS A 471 13.16 15.80 -0.62
CA HIS A 471 14.50 15.72 -0.06
C HIS A 471 15.02 14.27 -0.04
N HIS A 472 14.17 13.29 0.29
CA HIS A 472 14.51 11.88 0.20
C HIS A 472 14.76 11.47 -1.25
N ALA A 473 13.86 11.89 -2.16
CA ALA A 473 14.00 11.58 -3.58
C ALA A 473 15.30 12.13 -4.17
N ARG A 474 15.70 13.33 -3.77
CA ARG A 474 16.99 13.96 -4.15
C ARG A 474 18.18 13.20 -3.57
N THR A 475 18.16 12.91 -2.28
CA THR A 475 19.27 12.25 -1.57
C THR A 475 19.58 10.86 -2.13
N HIS A 476 18.54 10.12 -2.51
CA HIS A 476 18.68 8.74 -3.01
C HIS A 476 18.64 8.61 -4.54
N GLY A 477 18.54 9.74 -5.27
CA GLY A 477 18.53 9.74 -6.74
C GLY A 477 17.31 9.07 -7.36
N LEU A 478 16.12 9.23 -6.74
CA LEU A 478 14.90 8.54 -7.16
C LEU A 478 14.14 9.26 -8.28
N LEU A 479 14.40 10.54 -8.47
CA LEU A 479 13.76 11.39 -9.47
C LEU A 479 14.77 12.02 -10.40
N THR A 480 14.35 12.25 -11.64
CA THR A 480 15.17 12.99 -12.62
C THR A 480 15.39 14.45 -12.19
N PRO A 481 16.50 15.08 -12.61
CA PRO A 481 16.74 16.49 -12.33
C PRO A 481 15.62 17.42 -12.80
N SER A 482 15.00 17.12 -13.95
CA SER A 482 13.87 17.89 -14.49
C SER A 482 12.63 17.81 -13.61
N ARG A 483 12.35 16.63 -13.04
CA ARG A 483 11.23 16.46 -12.11
C ARG A 483 11.47 17.18 -10.79
N LEU A 484 12.70 17.10 -10.25
CA LEU A 484 13.08 17.85 -9.05
C LEU A 484 12.99 19.37 -9.25
N ALA A 485 13.38 19.88 -10.43
CA ALA A 485 13.23 21.29 -10.77
C ALA A 485 11.76 21.72 -10.78
N ARG A 486 10.86 20.96 -11.41
CA ARG A 486 9.41 21.24 -11.40
C ARG A 486 8.80 21.27 -10.00
N ILE A 487 9.26 20.39 -9.10
CA ILE A 487 8.82 20.40 -7.70
C ILE A 487 9.24 21.70 -7.01
N GLU A 488 10.47 22.18 -7.27
CA GLU A 488 10.98 23.42 -6.68
C GLU A 488 10.27 24.67 -7.23
N ASP A 489 10.00 24.70 -8.54
CA ASP A 489 9.21 25.76 -9.18
C ASP A 489 7.80 25.84 -8.59
N LYS A 490 7.14 24.69 -8.45
CA LYS A 490 5.82 24.58 -7.81
C LYS A 490 5.87 25.05 -6.35
N ARG A 491 6.89 24.65 -5.59
CA ARG A 491 7.10 25.08 -4.20
C ARG A 491 7.26 26.60 -4.11
N THR A 492 8.06 27.17 -4.99
CA THR A 492 8.30 28.61 -5.07
C THR A 492 7.01 29.38 -5.38
N ALA A 493 6.22 28.88 -6.34
CA ALA A 493 4.92 29.47 -6.67
C ALA A 493 3.94 29.42 -5.48
N VAL A 494 3.85 28.27 -4.80
CA VAL A 494 2.99 28.12 -3.61
C VAL A 494 3.40 29.09 -2.50
N LEU A 495 4.70 29.17 -2.16
CA LEU A 495 5.19 30.06 -1.10
C LEU A 495 4.95 31.53 -1.44
N LYS A 496 5.18 31.92 -2.69
CA LYS A 496 4.91 33.29 -3.19
C LYS A 496 3.45 33.66 -2.98
N TRP A 497 2.52 32.81 -3.37
CA TRP A 497 1.09 33.10 -3.27
C TRP A 497 0.56 33.03 -1.83
N VAL A 498 1.07 32.13 -1.00
CA VAL A 498 0.77 32.13 0.43
C VAL A 498 1.21 33.45 1.06
N ALA A 499 2.45 33.89 0.81
CA ALA A 499 2.95 35.16 1.31
C ALA A 499 2.14 36.36 0.79
N PHE A 500 1.76 36.36 -0.49
CA PHE A 500 0.91 37.40 -1.05
C PHE A 500 -0.44 37.48 -0.35
N PHE A 501 -1.16 36.37 -0.22
CA PHE A 501 -2.48 36.36 0.39
C PHE A 501 -2.46 36.66 1.89
N GLU A 502 -1.43 36.29 2.63
CA GLU A 502 -1.29 36.63 4.05
C GLU A 502 -0.99 38.11 4.29
N ASN A 503 -0.26 38.78 3.38
CA ASN A 503 0.20 40.16 3.58
C ASN A 503 -0.62 41.20 2.81
N SER A 504 -1.31 40.83 1.72
CA SER A 504 -2.03 41.79 0.87
C SER A 504 -3.48 41.96 1.33
N ARG A 505 -3.92 43.23 1.39
CA ARG A 505 -5.31 43.57 1.71
C ARG A 505 -6.21 43.42 0.49
N ILE A 506 -7.45 43.05 0.72
CA ILE A 506 -8.49 43.01 -0.32
C ILE A 506 -8.94 44.44 -0.59
N GLU A 507 -8.96 44.85 -1.85
CA GLU A 507 -9.51 46.15 -2.26
C GLU A 507 -10.98 46.26 -1.88
N GLY A 508 -11.37 47.29 -1.13
CA GLY A 508 -12.73 47.53 -0.65
C GLY A 508 -13.22 46.54 0.44
N GLY A 509 -12.35 45.63 0.92
CA GLY A 509 -12.68 44.58 1.91
C GLY A 509 -12.06 44.86 3.30
N ARG A 510 -12.49 44.05 4.30
CA ARG A 510 -11.88 44.05 5.64
C ARG A 510 -10.83 42.93 5.76
N GLY A 511 -9.58 43.29 6.06
CA GLY A 511 -8.50 42.31 6.32
C GLY A 511 -7.71 41.91 5.09
N THR A 512 -6.92 40.85 5.23
CA THR A 512 -6.10 40.28 4.17
C THR A 512 -6.88 39.22 3.35
N TRP A 513 -6.35 38.85 2.20
CA TRP A 513 -6.84 37.70 1.42
C TRP A 513 -6.84 36.44 2.27
N GLY A 514 -5.81 36.20 3.08
CA GLY A 514 -5.71 35.07 3.99
C GLY A 514 -6.86 35.02 5.00
N ASP A 515 -7.27 36.19 5.54
CA ASP A 515 -8.42 36.27 6.44
C ASP A 515 -9.73 35.91 5.73
N ALA A 516 -9.89 36.33 4.47
CA ALA A 516 -11.07 36.01 3.69
C ALA A 516 -11.15 34.52 3.35
N ILE A 517 -10.02 33.92 2.94
CA ILE A 517 -9.92 32.47 2.65
C ILE A 517 -10.29 31.65 3.89
N ARG A 518 -9.73 31.99 5.06
CA ARG A 518 -10.06 31.31 6.33
C ARG A 518 -11.54 31.42 6.68
N ARG A 519 -12.16 32.59 6.50
CA ARG A 519 -13.61 32.78 6.76
C ARG A 519 -14.48 31.98 5.78
N ALA A 520 -14.12 31.96 4.49
CA ALA A 520 -14.85 31.19 3.49
C ALA A 520 -14.80 29.69 3.76
N THR A 521 -13.63 29.18 4.18
CA THR A 521 -13.44 27.77 4.51
C THR A 521 -14.28 27.31 5.73
N THR A 522 -14.57 28.22 6.66
CA THR A 522 -15.44 27.93 7.83
C THR A 522 -16.94 28.04 7.54
N GLY A 523 -17.32 28.36 6.30
CA GLY A 523 -18.73 28.55 5.89
C GLY A 523 -19.38 29.84 6.38
N ASN A 524 -18.59 30.78 6.95
CA ASN A 524 -19.08 32.01 7.57
C ASN A 524 -18.99 33.25 6.63
N ALA A 525 -18.67 33.06 5.35
CA ALA A 525 -18.54 34.15 4.38
C ALA A 525 -18.85 33.69 2.95
N ALA A 526 -19.11 34.67 2.06
CA ALA A 526 -19.24 34.43 0.63
C ALA A 526 -17.93 33.84 0.02
N PRO A 527 -18.02 33.15 -1.12
CA PRO A 527 -16.84 32.67 -1.85
C PRO A 527 -15.87 33.81 -2.16
N VAL A 528 -14.57 33.52 -2.06
CA VAL A 528 -13.51 34.48 -2.35
C VAL A 528 -13.38 34.65 -3.86
N GLN A 529 -13.40 35.89 -4.35
CA GLN A 529 -13.06 36.21 -5.73
C GLN A 529 -11.53 36.35 -5.83
N TYR A 530 -10.86 35.34 -6.33
CA TYR A 530 -9.41 35.31 -6.46
C TYR A 530 -8.90 36.21 -7.60
N PRO A 531 -7.65 36.74 -7.51
CA PRO A 531 -6.98 37.44 -8.62
C PRO A 531 -6.87 36.55 -9.88
N SER A 532 -6.99 37.17 -11.06
CA SER A 532 -6.87 36.48 -12.37
C SER A 532 -5.55 35.72 -12.50
N GLU A 533 -4.46 36.31 -12.03
CA GLU A 533 -3.10 35.74 -12.04
C GLU A 533 -3.00 34.47 -11.16
N PHE A 534 -3.82 34.36 -10.13
CA PHE A 534 -3.90 33.15 -9.32
C PHE A 534 -4.73 32.06 -10.01
N LEU A 535 -5.83 32.44 -10.68
CA LEU A 535 -6.74 31.50 -11.33
C LEU A 535 -6.15 30.81 -12.56
N ILE A 536 -5.12 31.41 -13.20
CA ILE A 536 -4.41 30.79 -14.34
C ILE A 536 -3.37 29.73 -13.90
N LEU A 537 -3.05 29.65 -12.60
CA LEU A 537 -2.14 28.62 -12.09
C LEU A 537 -2.79 27.23 -12.17
N SER A 538 -1.96 26.19 -12.16
CA SER A 538 -2.47 24.82 -12.09
C SER A 538 -3.32 24.61 -10.83
N GLN A 539 -4.37 23.83 -10.96
CA GLN A 539 -5.28 23.48 -9.86
C GLN A 539 -4.51 23.00 -8.62
N ALA A 540 -3.49 22.16 -8.83
CA ALA A 540 -2.65 21.65 -7.74
C ALA A 540 -1.91 22.75 -6.94
N ILE A 541 -1.52 23.86 -7.58
CA ILE A 541 -0.94 25.02 -6.88
C ILE A 541 -2.02 25.78 -6.12
N GLN A 542 -3.17 26.03 -6.76
CA GLN A 542 -4.29 26.73 -6.13
C GLN A 542 -4.77 26.01 -4.86
N GLU A 543 -5.00 24.70 -4.95
CA GLU A 543 -5.44 23.86 -3.83
C GLU A 543 -4.44 23.86 -2.68
N GLU A 544 -3.14 23.74 -2.96
CA GLU A 544 -2.11 23.73 -1.92
C GLU A 544 -1.96 25.10 -1.24
N VAL A 545 -2.09 26.21 -1.98
CA VAL A 545 -2.09 27.57 -1.41
C VAL A 545 -3.30 27.75 -0.48
N ILE A 546 -4.49 27.42 -0.95
CA ILE A 546 -5.72 27.51 -0.15
C ILE A 546 -5.62 26.62 1.09
N TYR A 547 -5.09 25.40 0.95
CA TYR A 547 -4.89 24.50 2.08
C TYR A 547 -3.98 25.09 3.15
N ARG A 548 -2.80 25.59 2.77
CA ARG A 548 -1.82 26.17 3.71
C ARG A 548 -2.38 27.35 4.48
N ILE A 549 -3.16 28.20 3.82
CA ILE A 549 -3.79 29.36 4.45
C ILE A 549 -4.92 28.92 5.39
N SER A 550 -5.82 28.05 4.91
CA SER A 550 -6.96 27.60 5.68
C SER A 550 -6.58 26.84 6.95
N TYR A 551 -5.50 26.08 6.90
CA TYR A 551 -5.02 25.25 8.00
C TYR A 551 -3.78 25.80 8.73
N ALA A 552 -3.34 27.04 8.44
CA ALA A 552 -2.09 27.62 8.94
C ALA A 552 -1.86 27.43 10.46
N GLY A 553 -2.87 27.73 11.28
CA GLY A 553 -2.77 27.57 12.73
C GLY A 553 -2.61 26.13 13.20
N TYR A 554 -3.27 25.18 12.51
CA TYR A 554 -3.15 23.75 12.80
C TYR A 554 -1.79 23.20 12.36
N LEU A 555 -1.33 23.58 11.16
CA LEU A 555 -0.02 23.15 10.63
C LEU A 555 1.12 23.63 11.54
N ALA A 556 1.09 24.89 11.97
CA ALA A 556 2.07 25.44 12.91
C ALA A 556 2.05 24.74 14.29
N ARG A 557 0.88 24.26 14.73
CA ARG A 557 0.78 23.46 15.96
C ARG A 557 1.43 22.08 15.78
N GLU A 558 1.17 21.41 14.67
CA GLU A 558 1.77 20.12 14.35
C GLU A 558 3.30 20.22 14.26
N GLU A 559 3.83 21.22 13.56
CA GLU A 559 5.27 21.45 13.44
C GLU A 559 5.93 21.66 14.81
N ARG A 560 5.29 22.39 15.72
CA ARG A 560 5.80 22.54 17.10
C ARG A 560 5.80 21.24 17.88
N GLN A 561 4.81 20.38 17.69
CA GLN A 561 4.76 19.06 18.32
C GLN A 561 5.87 18.14 17.77
N ILE A 562 6.07 18.14 16.45
CA ILE A 562 7.14 17.38 15.79
C ILE A 562 8.51 17.82 16.31
N ALA A 563 8.76 19.14 16.42
CA ALA A 563 10.01 19.67 16.93
C ALA A 563 10.33 19.21 18.37
N LYS A 564 9.29 19.09 19.22
CA LYS A 564 9.45 18.55 20.58
C LYS A 564 9.78 17.04 20.58
N LEU A 565 9.14 16.25 19.72
CA LEU A 565 9.34 14.80 19.62
C LEU A 565 10.67 14.46 18.94
N ALA A 566 11.17 15.30 18.05
CA ALA A 566 12.41 15.08 17.31
C ALA A 566 13.64 14.87 18.22
N GLN A 567 13.63 15.39 19.45
CA GLN A 567 14.71 15.17 20.41
C GLN A 567 14.77 13.70 20.85
N ILE A 568 13.62 13.09 21.15
CA ILE A 568 13.54 11.68 21.57
C ILE A 568 13.85 10.73 20.40
N GLU A 569 13.42 11.10 19.19
CA GLU A 569 13.71 10.34 17.96
C GLU A 569 15.21 10.31 17.62
N LYS A 570 15.97 11.35 17.97
CA LYS A 570 17.41 11.40 17.73
C LYS A 570 18.25 10.56 18.69
N ILE A 571 17.70 10.17 19.83
CA ILE A 571 18.43 9.37 20.83
C ILE A 571 18.46 7.93 20.37
N LYS A 572 19.61 7.50 19.83
CA LYS A 572 19.83 6.11 19.42
C LYS A 572 20.06 5.22 20.64
N ILE A 573 19.44 4.05 20.60
CA ILE A 573 19.63 2.99 21.60
C ILE A 573 20.79 2.12 21.13
N PRO A 574 21.86 1.95 21.91
CA PRO A 574 22.96 1.04 21.59
C PRO A 574 22.48 -0.40 21.45
N GLN A 575 22.97 -1.12 20.44
CA GLN A 575 22.54 -2.50 20.18
C GLN A 575 22.94 -3.51 21.28
N TYR A 576 23.95 -3.16 22.09
CA TYR A 576 24.46 -4.00 23.18
C TYR A 576 23.67 -3.87 24.48
N ILE A 577 22.61 -3.05 24.54
CA ILE A 577 21.81 -2.92 25.77
C ILE A 577 21.08 -4.25 26.04
N ASP A 578 21.39 -4.83 27.23
CA ASP A 578 20.60 -5.91 27.80
C ASP A 578 19.44 -5.31 28.61
N TYR A 579 18.25 -5.27 28.02
CA TYR A 579 17.07 -4.71 28.69
C TYR A 579 16.66 -5.44 29.96
N LYS A 580 17.05 -6.71 30.14
CA LYS A 580 16.74 -7.52 31.34
C LYS A 580 17.61 -7.13 32.53
N SER A 581 18.79 -6.59 32.27
CA SER A 581 19.72 -6.12 33.29
C SER A 581 19.45 -4.67 33.74
N VAL A 582 18.62 -3.91 33.05
CA VAL A 582 18.30 -2.51 33.38
C VAL A 582 17.49 -2.45 34.67
N ARG A 583 18.14 -1.99 35.74
CA ARG A 583 17.52 -1.91 37.08
C ARG A 583 16.35 -0.92 37.09
N GLY A 584 15.19 -1.39 37.54
CA GLY A 584 13.96 -0.58 37.61
C GLY A 584 13.09 -0.62 36.35
N LEU A 585 13.55 -1.22 35.26
CA LEU A 585 12.73 -1.45 34.07
C LEU A 585 11.70 -2.57 34.35
N ARG A 586 10.44 -2.33 34.00
CA ARG A 586 9.39 -3.35 34.19
C ARG A 586 9.69 -4.58 33.33
N ARG A 587 9.46 -5.79 33.92
CA ARG A 587 9.72 -7.07 33.25
C ARG A 587 9.01 -7.17 31.88
N GLU A 588 7.74 -6.73 31.77
CA GLU A 588 6.99 -6.72 30.53
C GLU A 588 7.66 -5.83 29.48
N SER A 589 8.05 -4.61 29.87
CA SER A 589 8.73 -3.66 28.99
C SER A 589 10.11 -4.20 28.55
N ALA A 590 10.87 -4.81 29.46
CA ALA A 590 12.16 -5.41 29.14
C ALA A 590 12.03 -6.53 28.09
N ILE A 591 11.04 -7.42 28.24
CA ILE A 591 10.77 -8.49 27.27
C ILE A 591 10.40 -7.92 25.90
N LYS A 592 9.48 -6.93 25.85
CA LYS A 592 9.04 -6.33 24.60
C LYS A 592 10.14 -5.54 23.88
N LEU A 593 10.94 -4.81 24.64
CA LEU A 593 12.11 -4.08 24.12
C LEU A 593 13.16 -5.05 23.56
N ASP A 594 13.38 -6.19 24.23
CA ASP A 594 14.32 -7.22 23.79
C ASP A 594 13.86 -7.92 22.48
N ILE A 595 12.56 -8.14 22.35
CA ILE A 595 11.96 -8.70 21.12
C ILE A 595 12.04 -7.71 19.96
N VAL A 596 11.62 -6.45 20.20
CA VAL A 596 11.52 -5.44 19.13
C VAL A 596 12.88 -4.84 18.80
N LYS A 597 13.79 -4.72 19.76
CA LYS A 597 15.12 -4.08 19.62
C LYS A 597 15.05 -2.73 18.90
N PRO A 598 14.32 -1.75 19.47
CA PRO A 598 14.13 -0.45 18.85
C PRO A 598 15.46 0.28 18.67
N GLN A 599 15.64 1.01 17.57
CA GLN A 599 16.86 1.75 17.28
C GLN A 599 16.91 3.12 17.96
N THR A 600 15.75 3.68 18.33
CA THR A 600 15.65 5.00 18.98
C THR A 600 14.71 4.95 20.18
N LEU A 601 14.87 5.91 21.10
CA LEU A 601 13.93 6.07 22.23
C LEU A 601 12.52 6.40 21.75
N GLY A 602 12.37 7.12 20.63
CA GLY A 602 11.09 7.37 20.01
C GLY A 602 10.39 6.07 19.59
N GLN A 603 11.08 5.14 18.93
CA GLN A 603 10.55 3.82 18.62
C GLN A 603 10.19 3.03 19.88
N ALA A 604 11.07 3.04 20.89
CA ALA A 604 10.80 2.37 22.17
C ALA A 604 9.50 2.86 22.83
N SER A 605 9.23 4.17 22.77
CA SER A 605 8.02 4.77 23.36
C SER A 605 6.71 4.36 22.66
N ARG A 606 6.79 3.86 21.42
CA ARG A 606 5.63 3.42 20.65
C ARG A 606 5.33 1.93 20.78
N ILE A 607 6.21 1.17 21.39
CA ILE A 607 5.98 -0.26 21.67
C ILE A 607 4.84 -0.41 22.67
N SER A 608 3.82 -1.18 22.29
CA SER A 608 2.66 -1.43 23.17
C SER A 608 3.08 -2.03 24.52
N GLY A 609 2.73 -1.36 25.61
CA GLY A 609 3.07 -1.77 26.98
C GLY A 609 4.35 -1.16 27.55
N VAL A 610 5.13 -0.41 26.76
CA VAL A 610 6.22 0.42 27.28
C VAL A 610 5.65 1.76 27.74
N ASN A 611 5.90 2.15 29.00
CA ASN A 611 5.36 3.35 29.61
C ASN A 611 6.35 4.53 29.55
N PRO A 612 5.89 5.79 29.71
CA PRO A 612 6.77 6.95 29.78
C PRO A 612 7.86 6.85 30.86
N SER A 613 7.58 6.20 32.00
CA SER A 613 8.59 5.96 33.06
C SER A 613 9.72 5.03 32.59
N ASP A 614 9.40 4.01 31.77
CA ASP A 614 10.41 3.11 31.21
C ASP A 614 11.33 3.87 30.24
N ILE A 615 10.76 4.79 29.44
CA ILE A 615 11.51 5.64 28.50
C ILE A 615 12.44 6.60 29.24
N SER A 616 11.95 7.22 30.32
CA SER A 616 12.78 8.10 31.15
C SER A 616 13.97 7.34 31.76
N LEU A 617 13.75 6.11 32.20
CA LEU A 617 14.78 5.25 32.77
C LEU A 617 15.79 4.83 31.69
N LEU A 618 15.35 4.43 30.50
CA LEU A 618 16.22 4.12 29.37
C LEU A 618 17.06 5.33 28.96
N MET A 619 16.48 6.54 28.98
CA MET A 619 17.21 7.77 28.66
C MET A 619 18.36 8.01 29.64
N ILE A 620 18.14 7.78 30.93
CA ILE A 620 19.20 7.89 31.99
C ILE A 620 20.31 6.87 31.72
N VAL A 621 19.94 5.60 31.49
CA VAL A 621 20.91 4.53 31.22
C VAL A 621 21.75 4.82 29.98
N ILE A 622 21.12 5.24 28.89
CA ILE A 622 21.81 5.57 27.63
C ILE A 622 22.75 6.78 27.82
N SER A 623 22.33 7.78 28.61
CA SER A 623 23.16 8.95 28.90
C SER A 623 24.36 8.59 29.75
N ALA A 624 24.19 7.73 30.74
CA ALA A 624 25.28 7.24 31.62
C ALA A 624 26.30 6.34 30.87
N THR A 625 25.87 5.67 29.77
CA THR A 625 26.78 4.81 28.97
C THR A 625 27.57 5.62 27.92
N ARG A 626 27.18 6.88 27.67
CA ARG A 626 27.89 7.81 26.77
C ARG A 626 28.90 8.71 27.46
N ALA A 627 28.79 8.86 28.76
CA ALA A 627 29.76 9.54 29.63
C ALA A 627 30.88 8.58 30.06
#